data_88c11eac319179864887f8b946357bf7
#
_entry.id   88c11eac319179864887f8b946357bf7
#
_cell.length_a   1.000
_cell.length_b   1.000
_cell.length_c   1.000
_cell.angle_alpha   90.00
_cell.angle_beta   90.00
_cell.angle_gamma   90.00
#
_symmetry.space_group_name_H-M   'P 1'
#
loop_
_entity.id
_entity.type
_entity.pdbx_description
1 polymer ?
#
loop_
_entity_poly.entity_id
_entity_poly.type
_entity_poly.pdbx_seq_one_letter_code
_entity_poly.pdbx_strand_id
1 'polypeptide(L)'
;MTTGVDRNKLQIFGKTPDKNTLSRHDGVQEYPTITTLSESPLTPNVLWVGTDDGNVQVTRDGGKTWKNVASKAPGVPKGTYVSRVVASKTGDSAAFLAFDGHRGGDNNVYIFATNDYGENWKAIRNGIPDSAGSVHVVREHPRNTNLLFAGTEFGLWVSWDRGANWTSLKSNFPTVPVDDIEIQARDNDLVLATHGRSIWILDDLAPIEKMDANVAASPLRRWSAGQKMFTAKNPPYGAILSYYVKEAVPAEAPKKDKDAAEEKPKTGAKGDAAEKKEGKVKITVLDKDGKVIRETDGPGAAGVNRTNWDLRSNAPAEPTPEQLEAIAAGYGFGPRGPFVEPGVYTIKVKAGDKEASQKVIVEEDTRIVISAADRSARRELIDQLYPMAKTTDKDRKTIEGIQTALKAAREQWKKDAGKPNTTKIPDDIVKAADELQKKVDAVAEKFIREREGLGNAGPPFEWKPDPLPNQVQNLLDDLDGFTATPSAHQKEKLAELIPLVNDASTQVKKIAEEELPALNKKMNDAGIPHIVPAPPQPRSGRGGEEESD
;
A
#
# COMPACT_ATOMS: atom_id res chain seq x y z
N MET A 1 -0.68 -22.10 -14.44
CA MET A 1 -0.08 -22.29 -13.12
C MET A 1 -1.13 -22.71 -12.08
N THR A 2 -2.18 -22.01 -11.87
CA THR A 2 -3.33 -22.45 -11.07
C THR A 2 -4.55 -22.56 -11.97
N THR A 3 -5.38 -23.58 -11.76
CA THR A 3 -6.63 -23.75 -12.53
C THR A 3 -7.80 -23.06 -11.81
N GLY A 4 -7.53 -22.33 -10.75
CA GLY A 4 -8.50 -21.65 -9.92
C GLY A 4 -9.56 -22.57 -9.30
N VAL A 5 -9.86 -22.39 -8.04
CA VAL A 5 -11.06 -22.95 -7.45
C VAL A 5 -12.13 -21.84 -7.46
N ASP A 6 -13.30 -22.12 -8.01
CA ASP A 6 -14.41 -21.18 -7.94
C ASP A 6 -14.81 -20.99 -6.46
N ARG A 7 -14.44 -19.86 -5.90
CA ARG A 7 -14.68 -19.52 -4.49
C ARG A 7 -16.17 -19.55 -4.11
N ASN A 8 -17.05 -19.33 -5.08
CA ASN A 8 -18.48 -19.42 -4.89
C ASN A 8 -18.97 -20.84 -4.62
N LYS A 9 -18.13 -21.84 -4.86
CA LYS A 9 -18.41 -23.25 -4.63
C LYS A 9 -17.72 -23.82 -3.39
N LEU A 10 -16.83 -23.05 -2.75
CA LEU A 10 -16.21 -23.45 -1.49
C LEU A 10 -17.22 -23.32 -0.36
N GLN A 11 -17.24 -24.31 0.54
CA GLN A 11 -18.05 -24.24 1.75
C GLN A 11 -17.35 -23.37 2.80
N ILE A 12 -18.08 -22.39 3.35
CA ILE A 12 -17.67 -21.59 4.49
C ILE A 12 -18.58 -21.98 5.66
N PHE A 13 -18.01 -22.44 6.76
CA PHE A 13 -18.76 -22.98 7.90
C PHE A 13 -19.81 -24.05 7.49
N GLY A 14 -19.43 -24.92 6.54
CA GLY A 14 -20.31 -25.98 6.04
C GLY A 14 -21.44 -25.53 5.13
N LYS A 15 -21.47 -24.26 4.72
CA LYS A 15 -22.49 -23.69 3.80
C LYS A 15 -21.84 -23.18 2.53
N THR A 16 -22.46 -23.44 1.40
CA THR A 16 -22.04 -22.83 0.12
C THR A 16 -22.40 -21.34 0.12
N PRO A 17 -21.44 -20.44 -0.15
CA PRO A 17 -21.70 -19.01 -0.17
C PRO A 17 -22.73 -18.64 -1.24
N ASP A 18 -23.60 -17.71 -0.91
CA ASP A 18 -24.58 -17.09 -1.81
C ASP A 18 -24.39 -15.56 -1.83
N LYS A 19 -25.24 -14.86 -2.56
CA LYS A 19 -25.20 -13.38 -2.67
C LYS A 19 -25.42 -12.65 -1.35
N ASN A 20 -25.95 -13.32 -0.31
CA ASN A 20 -26.24 -12.73 1.00
C ASN A 20 -25.18 -13.14 2.05
N THR A 21 -24.17 -13.90 1.67
CA THR A 21 -23.11 -14.34 2.58
C THR A 21 -22.22 -13.16 2.94
N LEU A 22 -22.19 -12.78 4.22
CA LEU A 22 -21.31 -11.74 4.74
C LEU A 22 -19.84 -12.15 4.57
N SER A 23 -18.99 -11.16 4.35
CA SER A 23 -17.52 -11.34 4.28
C SER A 23 -17.05 -12.34 3.22
N ARG A 24 -17.84 -12.53 2.17
CA ARG A 24 -17.57 -13.50 1.11
C ARG A 24 -16.23 -13.30 0.41
N HIS A 25 -15.76 -12.08 0.35
CA HIS A 25 -14.54 -11.67 -0.37
C HIS A 25 -13.56 -10.90 0.50
N ASP A 26 -13.72 -10.93 1.82
CA ASP A 26 -12.86 -10.20 2.74
C ASP A 26 -11.38 -10.59 2.58
N GLY A 27 -10.55 -9.57 2.40
CA GLY A 27 -9.11 -9.70 2.32
C GLY A 27 -8.57 -10.40 1.07
N VAL A 28 -9.40 -10.64 0.04
CA VAL A 28 -8.98 -11.26 -1.22
C VAL A 28 -9.52 -10.42 -2.37
N GLN A 29 -8.64 -9.67 -3.03
CA GLN A 29 -8.99 -8.87 -4.21
C GLN A 29 -9.04 -9.72 -5.47
N GLU A 30 -8.13 -10.70 -5.59
CA GLU A 30 -8.05 -11.61 -6.73
C GLU A 30 -7.90 -13.06 -6.25
N TYR A 31 -8.47 -14.01 -7.01
CA TYR A 31 -8.46 -15.43 -6.68
C TYR A 31 -8.40 -16.25 -7.97
N PRO A 32 -7.39 -17.12 -8.18
CA PRO A 32 -6.33 -17.56 -7.25
C PRO A 32 -5.10 -16.65 -7.24
N THR A 33 -4.52 -16.44 -6.07
CA THR A 33 -3.33 -15.61 -5.87
C THR A 33 -2.18 -16.42 -5.28
N ILE A 34 -0.95 -16.12 -5.69
CA ILE A 34 0.25 -16.66 -5.05
C ILE A 34 0.43 -15.94 -3.70
N THR A 35 0.40 -16.71 -2.61
CA THR A 35 0.51 -16.20 -1.23
C THR A 35 1.90 -16.37 -0.65
N THR A 36 2.64 -17.34 -1.16
CA THR A 36 3.98 -17.65 -0.67
C THR A 36 4.84 -18.23 -1.78
N LEU A 37 6.10 -17.80 -1.81
CA LEU A 37 7.11 -18.29 -2.73
C LEU A 37 8.41 -18.51 -1.98
N SER A 38 9.10 -19.61 -2.24
CA SER A 38 10.40 -19.89 -1.68
C SER A 38 11.31 -20.55 -2.70
N GLU A 39 12.48 -19.97 -2.92
CA GLU A 39 13.55 -20.58 -3.70
C GLU A 39 14.44 -21.44 -2.81
N SER A 40 14.94 -22.55 -3.36
CA SER A 40 15.95 -23.37 -2.66
C SER A 40 17.23 -22.55 -2.44
N PRO A 41 17.73 -22.44 -1.21
CA PRO A 41 19.01 -21.78 -0.95
C PRO A 41 20.22 -22.60 -1.43
N LEU A 42 20.01 -23.84 -1.86
CA LEU A 42 21.08 -24.78 -2.24
C LEU A 42 21.18 -24.92 -3.75
N THR A 43 20.06 -24.96 -4.45
CA THR A 43 20.01 -25.19 -5.90
C THR A 43 19.14 -24.16 -6.59
N PRO A 44 19.73 -23.26 -7.39
CA PRO A 44 18.96 -22.33 -8.21
C PRO A 44 17.94 -23.06 -9.08
N ASN A 45 16.83 -22.41 -9.39
CA ASN A 45 15.71 -22.93 -10.18
C ASN A 45 14.80 -23.96 -9.49
N VAL A 46 15.06 -24.35 -8.24
CA VAL A 46 14.09 -25.10 -7.45
C VAL A 46 13.23 -24.08 -6.68
N LEU A 47 11.98 -23.92 -7.11
CA LEU A 47 11.04 -22.97 -6.53
C LEU A 47 9.81 -23.68 -6.00
N TRP A 48 9.30 -23.19 -4.87
CA TRP A 48 8.06 -23.64 -4.24
C TRP A 48 7.07 -22.49 -4.20
N VAL A 49 5.83 -22.75 -4.56
CA VAL A 49 4.75 -21.76 -4.59
C VAL A 49 3.55 -22.30 -3.86
N GLY A 50 2.94 -21.49 -3.02
CA GLY A 50 1.64 -21.74 -2.41
C GLY A 50 0.63 -20.67 -2.82
N THR A 51 -0.65 -21.03 -2.88
CA THR A 51 -1.73 -20.15 -3.31
C THR A 51 -2.88 -20.11 -2.32
N ASP A 52 -3.69 -19.07 -2.41
CA ASP A 52 -4.88 -18.88 -1.58
C ASP A 52 -6.00 -19.90 -1.87
N ASP A 53 -5.99 -20.51 -3.06
CA ASP A 53 -6.90 -21.59 -3.45
C ASP A 53 -6.37 -23.00 -3.12
N GLY A 54 -5.30 -23.07 -2.30
CA GLY A 54 -4.78 -24.30 -1.72
C GLY A 54 -3.92 -25.15 -2.64
N ASN A 55 -3.34 -24.56 -3.72
CA ASN A 55 -2.36 -25.26 -4.52
C ASN A 55 -0.95 -25.07 -3.93
N VAL A 56 -0.19 -26.16 -3.92
CA VAL A 56 1.24 -26.15 -3.62
C VAL A 56 1.97 -26.69 -4.84
N GLN A 57 2.79 -25.86 -5.42
CA GLN A 57 3.49 -26.24 -6.65
C GLN A 57 5.01 -26.16 -6.49
N VAL A 58 5.70 -27.09 -7.09
CA VAL A 58 7.16 -27.12 -7.14
C VAL A 58 7.64 -27.17 -8.57
N THR A 59 8.67 -26.39 -8.87
CA THR A 59 9.45 -26.48 -10.11
C THR A 59 10.89 -26.86 -9.80
N ARG A 60 11.55 -27.52 -10.75
CA ARG A 60 12.97 -27.88 -10.64
C ARG A 60 13.79 -27.34 -11.81
N ASP A 61 13.17 -26.55 -12.65
CA ASP A 61 13.70 -26.05 -13.92
C ASP A 61 13.47 -24.54 -14.12
N GLY A 62 13.35 -23.81 -13.01
CA GLY A 62 13.18 -22.36 -13.03
C GLY A 62 11.81 -21.89 -13.53
N GLY A 63 10.78 -22.71 -13.30
CA GLY A 63 9.41 -22.35 -13.64
C GLY A 63 8.95 -22.77 -15.03
N LYS A 64 9.76 -23.51 -15.79
CA LYS A 64 9.35 -24.05 -17.11
C LYS A 64 8.28 -25.12 -16.95
N THR A 65 8.43 -26.00 -15.95
CA THR A 65 7.43 -26.99 -15.59
C THR A 65 7.10 -26.91 -14.11
N TRP A 66 5.83 -27.13 -13.78
CA TRP A 66 5.33 -27.10 -12.40
C TRP A 66 4.56 -28.36 -12.06
N LYS A 67 4.76 -28.87 -10.86
CA LYS A 67 4.04 -30.02 -10.34
C LYS A 67 3.23 -29.61 -9.11
N ASN A 68 1.92 -29.84 -9.14
CA ASN A 68 1.07 -29.62 -7.98
C ASN A 68 1.17 -30.82 -7.02
N VAL A 69 1.55 -30.53 -5.78
CA VAL A 69 1.78 -31.50 -4.72
C VAL A 69 0.87 -31.30 -3.50
N ALA A 70 -0.09 -30.39 -3.58
CA ALA A 70 -0.99 -30.07 -2.48
C ALA A 70 -1.81 -31.29 -2.00
N SER A 71 -2.31 -32.10 -2.93
CA SER A 71 -3.12 -33.29 -2.61
C SER A 71 -2.35 -34.39 -1.88
N LYS A 72 -1.04 -34.24 -1.76
CA LYS A 72 -0.16 -35.17 -1.04
C LYS A 72 -0.05 -34.86 0.46
N ALA A 73 -0.54 -33.68 0.91
CA ALA A 73 -0.62 -33.32 2.32
C ALA A 73 -1.86 -33.98 2.97
N PRO A 74 -1.67 -34.94 3.87
CA PRO A 74 -2.79 -35.72 4.39
C PRO A 74 -3.67 -34.89 5.33
N GLY A 75 -5.00 -35.05 5.20
CA GLY A 75 -5.97 -34.47 6.12
C GLY A 75 -6.29 -33.00 5.89
N VAL A 76 -5.68 -32.34 4.93
CA VAL A 76 -5.98 -30.94 4.59
C VAL A 76 -7.17 -30.90 3.63
N PRO A 77 -8.24 -30.17 3.97
CA PRO A 77 -9.36 -29.95 3.05
C PRO A 77 -8.92 -29.29 1.76
N LYS A 78 -9.51 -29.70 0.63
CA LYS A 78 -9.20 -29.10 -0.67
C LYS A 78 -9.56 -27.61 -0.66
N GLY A 79 -8.64 -26.77 -1.17
CA GLY A 79 -8.85 -25.34 -1.25
C GLY A 79 -8.47 -24.57 0.03
N THR A 80 -7.85 -25.25 1.01
CA THR A 80 -7.35 -24.57 2.21
C THR A 80 -6.19 -23.65 1.84
N TYR A 81 -6.24 -22.41 2.28
CA TYR A 81 -5.24 -21.38 2.03
C TYR A 81 -3.84 -21.86 2.44
N VAL A 82 -2.86 -21.73 1.53
CA VAL A 82 -1.46 -22.01 1.83
C VAL A 82 -0.85 -20.79 2.49
N SER A 83 -0.64 -20.85 3.79
CA SER A 83 -0.07 -19.72 4.55
C SER A 83 1.44 -19.57 4.34
N ARG A 84 2.15 -20.70 4.23
CA ARG A 84 3.60 -20.65 4.04
C ARG A 84 4.14 -21.92 3.38
N VAL A 85 5.04 -21.76 2.42
CA VAL A 85 5.97 -22.79 1.99
C VAL A 85 7.40 -22.27 2.12
N VAL A 86 8.31 -23.10 2.66
CA VAL A 86 9.72 -22.74 2.87
C VAL A 86 10.60 -23.89 2.38
N ALA A 87 11.45 -23.61 1.39
CA ALA A 87 12.51 -24.51 0.98
C ALA A 87 13.52 -24.68 2.12
N SER A 88 13.84 -25.92 2.44
CA SER A 88 14.78 -26.22 3.53
C SER A 88 16.23 -25.91 3.12
N LYS A 89 17.04 -25.59 4.12
CA LYS A 89 18.48 -25.37 3.98
C LYS A 89 19.30 -26.67 4.04
N THR A 90 18.64 -27.82 4.21
CA THR A 90 19.31 -29.12 4.37
C THR A 90 19.32 -29.98 3.11
N GLY A 91 18.49 -29.72 2.14
CA GLY A 91 18.41 -30.50 0.89
C GLY A 91 17.46 -29.87 -0.10
N ASP A 92 17.78 -29.98 -1.37
CA ASP A 92 17.01 -29.39 -2.49
C ASP A 92 15.57 -29.90 -2.58
N SER A 93 15.38 -31.16 -2.18
CA SER A 93 14.07 -31.82 -2.20
C SER A 93 13.25 -31.58 -0.92
N ALA A 94 13.83 -30.89 0.06
CA ALA A 94 13.23 -30.71 1.36
C ALA A 94 12.51 -29.35 1.46
N ALA A 95 11.31 -29.35 2.05
CA ALA A 95 10.53 -28.14 2.31
C ALA A 95 9.62 -28.32 3.52
N PHE A 96 9.22 -27.19 4.09
CA PHE A 96 8.17 -27.11 5.10
C PHE A 96 6.94 -26.41 4.50
N LEU A 97 5.76 -26.80 4.97
CA LEU A 97 4.48 -26.34 4.44
C LEU A 97 3.49 -26.10 5.57
N ALA A 98 2.79 -24.99 5.54
CA ALA A 98 1.70 -24.68 6.44
C ALA A 98 0.46 -24.24 5.66
N PHE A 99 -0.71 -24.62 6.18
CA PHE A 99 -1.99 -24.17 5.70
C PHE A 99 -2.77 -23.49 6.81
N ASP A 100 -3.59 -22.53 6.42
CA ASP A 100 -4.46 -21.77 7.28
C ASP A 100 -5.92 -21.90 6.83
N GLY A 101 -6.71 -22.61 7.60
CA GLY A 101 -8.13 -22.85 7.32
C GLY A 101 -9.09 -21.90 8.02
N HIS A 102 -8.62 -20.94 8.84
CA HIS A 102 -9.47 -20.12 9.69
C HIS A 102 -10.58 -19.40 8.92
N ARG A 103 -10.30 -18.93 7.70
CA ARG A 103 -11.28 -18.26 6.83
C ARG A 103 -12.44 -19.17 6.42
N GLY A 104 -12.23 -20.48 6.46
CA GLY A 104 -13.25 -21.51 6.25
C GLY A 104 -13.88 -22.01 7.55
N GLY A 105 -13.47 -21.47 8.69
CA GLY A 105 -13.88 -21.95 10.01
C GLY A 105 -13.14 -23.22 10.47
N ASP A 106 -12.07 -23.58 9.78
CA ASP A 106 -11.20 -24.71 10.12
C ASP A 106 -9.94 -24.21 10.82
N ASN A 107 -9.89 -24.33 12.13
CA ASN A 107 -8.77 -23.90 12.97
C ASN A 107 -7.80 -25.03 13.31
N ASN A 108 -7.85 -26.13 12.58
CA ASN A 108 -6.91 -27.23 12.79
C ASN A 108 -5.47 -26.82 12.43
N VAL A 109 -4.53 -27.45 13.10
CA VAL A 109 -3.09 -27.21 12.90
C VAL A 109 -2.59 -28.02 11.71
N TYR A 110 -2.26 -27.37 10.63
CA TYR A 110 -1.73 -27.97 9.41
C TYR A 110 -0.29 -27.53 9.17
N ILE A 111 0.67 -28.37 9.55
CA ILE A 111 2.10 -28.14 9.32
C ILE A 111 2.78 -29.45 8.90
N PHE A 112 3.56 -29.40 7.83
CA PHE A 112 4.13 -30.57 7.18
C PHE A 112 5.59 -30.35 6.81
N ALA A 113 6.32 -31.45 6.62
CA ALA A 113 7.64 -31.49 6.02
C ALA A 113 7.70 -32.53 4.91
N THR A 114 8.51 -32.25 3.92
CA THR A 114 8.88 -33.20 2.84
C THR A 114 10.38 -33.27 2.66
N ASN A 115 10.88 -34.37 2.09
CA ASN A 115 12.27 -34.57 1.67
C ASN A 115 12.37 -35.11 0.22
N ASP A 116 11.29 -35.05 -0.54
CA ASP A 116 11.17 -35.68 -1.86
C ASP A 116 10.38 -34.80 -2.86
N TYR A 117 10.59 -33.49 -2.82
CA TYR A 117 9.90 -32.51 -3.67
C TYR A 117 8.36 -32.53 -3.52
N GLY A 118 7.87 -32.90 -2.35
CA GLY A 118 6.43 -32.92 -2.05
C GLY A 118 5.69 -34.15 -2.54
N GLU A 119 6.39 -35.22 -2.95
CA GLU A 119 5.74 -36.49 -3.29
C GLU A 119 5.09 -37.12 -2.08
N ASN A 120 5.71 -36.92 -0.90
CA ASN A 120 5.18 -37.31 0.39
C ASN A 120 5.32 -36.16 1.37
N TRP A 121 4.23 -35.78 2.01
CA TRP A 121 4.21 -34.82 3.11
C TRP A 121 3.94 -35.55 4.43
N LYS A 122 4.82 -35.34 5.39
CA LYS A 122 4.68 -35.85 6.75
C LYS A 122 4.17 -34.73 7.65
N ALA A 123 3.04 -34.97 8.36
CA ALA A 123 2.57 -34.03 9.37
C ALA A 123 3.59 -33.94 10.53
N ILE A 124 3.93 -32.73 10.93
CA ILE A 124 4.92 -32.44 11.98
C ILE A 124 4.33 -31.57 13.08
N ARG A 125 3.09 -31.80 13.49
CA ARG A 125 2.34 -31.00 14.46
C ARG A 125 2.42 -31.48 15.92
N ASN A 126 3.14 -32.53 16.21
CA ASN A 126 3.16 -33.13 17.56
C ASN A 126 3.61 -32.12 18.63
N GLY A 127 2.78 -31.92 19.66
CA GLY A 127 3.00 -30.90 20.69
C GLY A 127 2.29 -29.56 20.44
N ILE A 128 1.79 -29.28 19.23
CA ILE A 128 0.92 -28.13 18.96
C ILE A 128 -0.54 -28.59 19.11
N PRO A 129 -1.27 -28.13 20.13
CA PRO A 129 -2.68 -28.50 20.31
C PRO A 129 -3.58 -27.76 19.31
N ASP A 130 -4.77 -28.28 19.03
CA ASP A 130 -5.74 -27.62 18.15
C ASP A 130 -6.15 -26.24 18.66
N SER A 131 -6.10 -26.02 19.99
CA SER A 131 -6.34 -24.70 20.60
C SER A 131 -5.28 -23.65 20.27
N ALA A 132 -4.17 -24.02 19.59
CA ALA A 132 -3.21 -23.07 19.07
C ALA A 132 -3.71 -22.32 17.83
N GLY A 133 -4.77 -22.83 17.18
CA GLY A 133 -5.33 -22.28 15.96
C GLY A 133 -4.49 -22.56 14.73
N SER A 134 -4.88 -21.94 13.63
CA SER A 134 -4.22 -22.09 12.33
C SER A 134 -2.74 -21.70 12.37
N VAL A 135 -1.95 -22.33 11.50
CA VAL A 135 -0.52 -22.02 11.35
C VAL A 135 -0.33 -20.98 10.24
N HIS A 136 0.23 -19.83 10.59
CA HIS A 136 0.50 -18.74 9.64
C HIS A 136 1.88 -18.86 9.00
N VAL A 137 2.87 -19.28 9.78
CA VAL A 137 4.27 -19.32 9.34
C VAL A 137 5.03 -20.48 9.97
N VAL A 138 5.94 -21.05 9.21
CA VAL A 138 7.01 -21.93 9.68
C VAL A 138 8.35 -21.40 9.20
N ARG A 139 9.36 -21.44 10.04
CA ARG A 139 10.70 -20.93 9.70
C ARG A 139 11.80 -21.86 10.21
N GLU A 140 12.74 -22.24 9.34
CA GLU A 140 13.93 -23.00 9.68
C GLU A 140 15.06 -22.05 10.09
N HIS A 141 15.76 -22.37 11.18
CA HIS A 141 16.90 -21.56 11.62
C HIS A 141 18.06 -21.62 10.59
N PRO A 142 18.73 -20.50 10.28
CA PRO A 142 19.72 -20.45 9.20
C PRO A 142 20.95 -21.33 9.42
N ARG A 143 21.32 -21.62 10.67
CA ARG A 143 22.52 -22.39 11.04
C ARG A 143 22.22 -23.72 11.71
N ASN A 144 21.14 -23.79 12.48
CA ASN A 144 20.73 -25.02 13.15
C ASN A 144 19.44 -25.55 12.52
N THR A 145 19.56 -26.45 11.58
CA THR A 145 18.44 -27.00 10.79
C THR A 145 17.50 -27.92 11.59
N ASN A 146 17.87 -28.30 12.82
CA ASN A 146 16.96 -28.97 13.76
C ASN A 146 16.05 -27.98 14.48
N LEU A 147 16.40 -26.69 14.49
CA LEU A 147 15.65 -25.65 15.15
C LEU A 147 14.65 -25.03 14.19
N LEU A 148 13.36 -25.22 14.48
CA LEU A 148 12.26 -24.64 13.74
C LEU A 148 11.43 -23.75 14.64
N PHE A 149 10.81 -22.72 14.06
CA PHE A 149 9.80 -21.90 14.70
C PHE A 149 8.49 -21.97 13.90
N ALA A 150 7.36 -21.96 14.60
CA ALA A 150 6.04 -21.87 13.99
C ALA A 150 5.21 -20.79 14.68
N GLY A 151 4.63 -19.90 13.87
CA GLY A 151 3.65 -18.91 14.31
C GLY A 151 2.25 -19.41 14.06
N THR A 152 1.41 -19.33 15.09
CA THR A 152 0.00 -19.72 15.03
C THR A 152 -0.90 -18.57 15.44
N GLU A 153 -2.21 -18.75 15.32
CA GLU A 153 -3.23 -17.78 15.75
C GLU A 153 -3.06 -17.34 17.21
N PHE A 154 -2.56 -18.23 18.08
CA PHE A 154 -2.45 -17.93 19.51
C PHE A 154 -1.03 -18.10 20.08
N GLY A 155 0.01 -17.87 19.27
CA GLY A 155 1.34 -17.79 19.81
C GLY A 155 2.47 -18.37 18.96
N LEU A 156 3.64 -18.45 19.61
CA LEU A 156 4.90 -18.90 19.02
C LEU A 156 5.26 -20.29 19.56
N TRP A 157 5.71 -21.14 18.65
CA TRP A 157 6.13 -22.51 18.93
C TRP A 157 7.56 -22.73 18.45
N VAL A 158 8.31 -23.54 19.16
CA VAL A 158 9.68 -23.92 18.83
C VAL A 158 9.84 -25.42 18.84
N SER A 159 10.61 -25.94 17.89
CA SER A 159 11.03 -27.34 17.82
C SER A 159 12.55 -27.41 17.72
N TRP A 160 13.17 -28.32 18.48
CA TRP A 160 14.62 -28.58 18.45
C TRP A 160 15.00 -29.88 17.73
N ASP A 161 14.01 -30.55 17.18
CA ASP A 161 14.11 -31.89 16.55
C ASP A 161 13.45 -31.92 15.16
N ARG A 162 13.58 -30.80 14.44
CA ARG A 162 13.08 -30.68 13.07
C ARG A 162 11.58 -30.90 12.93
N GLY A 163 10.80 -30.49 13.93
CA GLY A 163 9.34 -30.57 13.93
C GLY A 163 8.80 -31.90 14.46
N ALA A 164 9.65 -32.80 14.97
CA ALA A 164 9.15 -34.02 15.59
C ALA A 164 8.35 -33.73 16.87
N ASN A 165 8.79 -32.73 17.64
CA ASN A 165 8.08 -32.25 18.83
C ASN A 165 8.15 -30.71 18.90
N TRP A 166 7.04 -30.11 19.35
CA TRP A 166 6.93 -28.66 19.51
C TRP A 166 6.64 -28.28 20.95
N THR A 167 7.19 -27.15 21.37
CA THR A 167 6.94 -26.55 22.69
C THR A 167 6.55 -25.08 22.49
N SER A 168 5.55 -24.62 23.25
CA SER A 168 5.15 -23.21 23.23
C SER A 168 6.24 -22.32 23.82
N LEU A 169 6.64 -21.29 23.10
CA LEU A 169 7.61 -20.27 23.54
C LEU A 169 6.85 -19.06 24.08
N LYS A 170 6.53 -19.10 25.38
CA LYS A 170 5.65 -18.12 26.02
C LYS A 170 6.36 -17.07 26.86
N SER A 171 7.53 -17.07 27.24
CA SER A 171 8.19 -16.09 28.12
C SER A 171 7.28 -14.85 28.45
N ASN A 172 7.67 -13.67 28.07
CA ASN A 172 6.88 -12.44 28.14
C ASN A 172 6.07 -12.14 26.86
N PHE A 173 6.06 -13.07 25.91
CA PHE A 173 5.35 -12.90 24.64
C PHE A 173 3.82 -13.05 24.83
N PRO A 174 3.00 -12.11 24.35
CA PRO A 174 1.56 -12.18 24.50
C PRO A 174 0.93 -13.30 23.67
N THR A 175 -0.30 -13.69 24.03
CA THR A 175 -1.12 -14.57 23.20
C THR A 175 -1.72 -13.75 22.06
N VAL A 176 -1.09 -13.80 20.90
CA VAL A 176 -1.46 -13.03 19.68
C VAL A 176 -1.11 -13.86 18.46
N PRO A 177 -1.76 -13.62 17.31
CA PRO A 177 -1.35 -14.22 16.05
C PRO A 177 0.08 -13.80 15.69
N VAL A 178 0.87 -14.79 15.25
CA VAL A 178 2.23 -14.57 14.71
C VAL A 178 2.18 -14.81 13.22
N ASP A 179 2.07 -13.72 12.46
CA ASP A 179 1.85 -13.77 11.01
C ASP A 179 3.12 -14.04 10.22
N ASP A 180 4.27 -13.55 10.70
CA ASP A 180 5.55 -13.86 10.09
C ASP A 180 6.69 -13.95 11.10
N ILE A 181 7.73 -14.70 10.72
CA ILE A 181 8.94 -14.94 11.52
C ILE A 181 10.13 -14.77 10.60
N GLU A 182 11.09 -13.94 11.01
CA GLU A 182 12.39 -13.85 10.35
C GLU A 182 13.50 -14.02 11.38
N ILE A 183 14.61 -14.66 10.95
CA ILE A 183 15.80 -14.83 11.78
C ILE A 183 16.93 -14.06 11.13
N GLN A 184 17.34 -12.99 11.77
CA GLN A 184 18.44 -12.16 11.32
C GLN A 184 19.77 -12.91 11.58
N ALA A 185 20.36 -13.44 10.52
CA ALA A 185 21.45 -14.40 10.62
C ALA A 185 22.77 -13.83 11.17
N ARG A 186 23.01 -12.51 11.02
CA ARG A 186 24.25 -11.86 11.49
C ARG A 186 24.30 -11.78 13.01
N ASP A 187 23.24 -11.23 13.61
CA ASP A 187 23.18 -10.97 15.05
C ASP A 187 22.44 -12.09 15.80
N ASN A 188 21.82 -13.00 15.05
CA ASN A 188 21.09 -14.15 15.58
C ASN A 188 19.81 -13.75 16.33
N ASP A 189 19.09 -12.75 15.82
CA ASP A 189 17.88 -12.26 16.42
C ASP A 189 16.65 -12.88 15.77
N LEU A 190 15.64 -13.17 16.59
CA LEU A 190 14.31 -13.62 16.12
C LEU A 190 13.38 -12.42 16.04
N VAL A 191 12.88 -12.14 14.85
CA VAL A 191 11.92 -11.07 14.60
C VAL A 191 10.55 -11.67 14.32
N LEU A 192 9.55 -11.25 15.08
CA LEU A 192 8.17 -11.73 14.98
C LEU A 192 7.26 -10.59 14.56
N ALA A 193 6.54 -10.78 13.46
CA ALA A 193 5.45 -9.92 13.07
C ALA A 193 4.14 -10.45 13.65
N THR A 194 3.43 -9.61 14.42
CA THR A 194 2.19 -10.02 15.12
C THR A 194 1.00 -9.23 14.63
N HIS A 195 -0.16 -9.84 14.66
CA HIS A 195 -1.39 -9.12 14.35
C HIS A 195 -1.82 -8.23 15.51
N GLY A 196 -1.75 -6.90 15.31
CA GLY A 196 -2.24 -5.90 16.26
C GLY A 196 -1.37 -5.63 17.49
N ARG A 197 -0.23 -6.32 17.66
CA ARG A 197 0.69 -6.13 18.80
C ARG A 197 2.12 -5.78 18.39
N SER A 198 2.28 -5.13 17.24
CA SER A 198 3.58 -4.66 16.75
C SER A 198 4.57 -5.78 16.39
N ILE A 199 5.83 -5.43 16.22
CA ILE A 199 6.93 -6.34 15.96
C ILE A 199 7.63 -6.64 17.29
N TRP A 200 7.93 -7.92 17.51
CA TRP A 200 8.70 -8.39 18.67
C TRP A 200 10.07 -8.87 18.23
N ILE A 201 11.08 -8.52 18.97
CA ILE A 201 12.46 -8.96 18.71
C ILE A 201 12.95 -9.69 19.95
N LEU A 202 13.46 -10.90 19.75
CA LEU A 202 14.22 -11.64 20.74
C LEU A 202 15.69 -11.61 20.31
N ASP A 203 16.46 -10.78 20.98
CA ASP A 203 17.90 -10.63 20.75
C ASP A 203 18.62 -11.93 21.16
N ASP A 204 19.58 -12.35 20.35
CA ASP A 204 20.48 -13.48 20.57
C ASP A 204 19.77 -14.83 20.83
N LEU A 205 19.47 -15.56 19.78
CA LEU A 205 18.94 -16.92 19.84
C LEU A 205 19.91 -17.99 20.36
N ALA A 206 21.17 -17.65 20.64
CA ALA A 206 22.18 -18.64 21.06
C ALA A 206 21.75 -19.47 22.27
N PRO A 207 21.04 -18.95 23.29
CA PRO A 207 20.50 -19.78 24.36
C PRO A 207 19.48 -20.81 23.87
N ILE A 208 18.62 -20.43 22.90
CA ILE A 208 17.59 -21.33 22.33
C ILE A 208 18.25 -22.35 21.41
N GLU A 209 19.26 -21.97 20.61
CA GLU A 209 20.00 -22.91 19.75
C GLU A 209 20.67 -24.03 20.52
N LYS A 210 21.10 -23.75 21.77
CA LYS A 210 21.75 -24.71 22.65
C LYS A 210 20.76 -25.53 23.50
N MET A 211 19.45 -25.26 23.37
CA MET A 211 18.45 -26.06 24.04
C MET A 211 18.20 -27.36 23.26
N ASP A 212 18.01 -28.43 24.00
CA ASP A 212 17.46 -29.69 23.50
C ASP A 212 16.25 -30.09 24.35
N ALA A 213 15.58 -31.16 23.97
CA ALA A 213 14.40 -31.64 24.70
C ALA A 213 14.68 -31.93 26.18
N ASN A 214 15.92 -32.40 26.53
CA ASN A 214 16.33 -32.71 27.90
C ASN A 214 16.57 -31.42 28.69
N VAL A 215 17.19 -30.43 28.05
CA VAL A 215 17.38 -29.09 28.61
C VAL A 215 16.03 -28.39 28.76
N ALA A 216 15.06 -28.62 27.89
CA ALA A 216 13.71 -28.06 27.99
C ALA A 216 12.89 -28.68 29.15
N ALA A 217 13.14 -29.90 29.51
CA ALA A 217 12.49 -30.62 30.62
C ALA A 217 13.12 -30.34 32.01
N SER A 218 14.23 -29.61 32.09
CA SER A 218 14.95 -29.35 33.33
C SER A 218 14.25 -28.31 34.22
N PRO A 219 14.12 -28.55 35.54
CA PRO A 219 13.30 -27.70 36.43
C PRO A 219 13.93 -26.36 36.84
N LEU A 220 15.15 -26.02 36.39
CA LEU A 220 15.87 -24.80 36.80
C LEU A 220 16.32 -23.99 35.58
N ARG A 221 15.52 -22.97 35.24
CA ARG A 221 15.91 -21.96 34.25
C ARG A 221 15.56 -20.57 34.72
N ARG A 222 16.59 -19.76 34.82
CA ARG A 222 16.44 -18.32 34.93
C ARG A 222 16.64 -17.71 33.54
N TRP A 223 15.60 -17.31 32.89
CA TRP A 223 15.67 -16.31 31.85
C TRP A 223 15.65 -14.96 32.55
N SER A 224 16.52 -14.06 32.15
CA SER A 224 16.45 -12.69 32.63
C SER A 224 15.12 -12.09 32.21
N ALA A 225 14.16 -12.07 33.12
CA ALA A 225 12.91 -11.40 32.90
C ALA A 225 13.14 -9.89 32.84
N GLY A 226 12.73 -9.27 31.75
CA GLY A 226 12.41 -7.86 31.74
C GLY A 226 13.49 -6.93 31.25
N GLN A 227 13.93 -7.04 30.02
CA GLN A 227 14.23 -5.81 29.30
C GLN A 227 12.90 -5.17 28.91
N LYS A 228 12.58 -4.02 29.53
CA LYS A 228 11.53 -3.17 29.01
C LYS A 228 11.91 -2.80 27.58
N MET A 229 11.08 -3.17 26.60
CA MET A 229 11.30 -2.75 25.23
C MET A 229 11.36 -1.22 25.20
N PHE A 230 12.53 -0.70 24.92
CA PHE A 230 12.72 0.72 24.64
C PHE A 230 12.36 0.92 23.16
N THR A 231 11.17 1.46 22.89
CA THR A 231 10.80 1.89 21.54
C THR A 231 11.29 3.31 21.34
N ALA A 232 12.41 3.47 20.64
CA ALA A 232 12.81 4.77 20.11
C ALA A 232 12.19 4.95 18.71
N LYS A 233 11.73 6.16 18.41
CA LYS A 233 11.37 6.49 17.02
C LYS A 233 12.65 6.44 16.19
N ASN A 234 12.60 5.74 15.06
CA ASN A 234 13.70 5.79 14.10
C ASN A 234 13.98 7.24 13.69
N PRO A 235 15.24 7.62 13.45
CA PRO A 235 15.53 8.90 12.83
C PRO A 235 14.73 9.05 11.52
N PRO A 236 14.22 10.25 11.21
CA PRO A 236 13.54 10.45 9.94
C PRO A 236 14.49 10.11 8.79
N TYR A 237 13.99 9.36 7.81
CA TYR A 237 14.76 8.99 6.63
C TYR A 237 15.12 10.24 5.82
N GLY A 238 16.38 10.32 5.35
CA GLY A 238 16.86 11.38 4.48
C GLY A 238 17.84 12.35 5.14
N ALA A 239 17.99 13.53 4.55
CA ALA A 239 18.89 14.55 5.03
C ALA A 239 18.23 15.37 6.15
N ILE A 240 18.81 15.35 7.33
CA ILE A 240 18.37 16.18 8.45
C ILE A 240 18.85 17.60 8.25
N LEU A 241 17.93 18.55 8.23
CA LEU A 241 18.16 19.98 8.01
C LEU A 241 17.98 20.73 9.32
N SER A 242 19.05 21.35 9.83
CA SER A 242 19.00 22.21 10.99
C SER A 242 19.31 23.65 10.60
N TYR A 243 18.48 24.59 11.02
CA TYR A 243 18.67 26.02 10.72
C TYR A 243 18.22 26.87 11.92
N TYR A 244 18.79 28.08 12.01
CA TYR A 244 18.49 29.03 13.07
C TYR A 244 17.65 30.18 12.54
N VAL A 245 16.55 30.48 13.19
CA VAL A 245 15.68 31.64 12.91
C VAL A 245 15.76 32.59 14.12
N LYS A 246 16.20 33.84 13.89
CA LYS A 246 16.38 34.79 14.98
C LYS A 246 15.06 35.20 15.62
N GLU A 247 14.06 35.46 14.80
CA GLU A 247 12.72 35.86 15.19
C GLU A 247 11.70 34.96 14.50
N ALA A 248 10.67 34.52 15.24
CA ALA A 248 9.65 33.65 14.65
C ALA A 248 9.04 34.27 13.38
N VAL A 249 8.92 33.45 12.34
CA VAL A 249 8.26 33.86 11.10
C VAL A 249 6.79 34.11 11.40
N PRO A 250 6.21 35.28 11.04
CA PRO A 250 4.78 35.50 11.24
C PRO A 250 3.94 34.48 10.49
N ALA A 251 2.89 33.96 11.13
CA ALA A 251 1.91 33.12 10.46
C ALA A 251 1.24 33.92 9.32
N GLU A 252 1.17 33.36 8.11
CA GLU A 252 0.37 33.96 7.05
C GLU A 252 -1.10 34.03 7.50
N ALA A 253 -1.71 35.20 7.40
CA ALA A 253 -3.12 35.36 7.68
C ALA A 253 -3.91 34.44 6.73
N PRO A 254 -4.93 33.70 7.21
CA PRO A 254 -5.74 32.88 6.35
C PRO A 254 -6.34 33.75 5.25
N LYS A 255 -6.15 33.35 3.98
CA LYS A 255 -6.82 33.99 2.84
C LYS A 255 -8.31 33.89 3.12
N LYS A 256 -8.96 35.04 3.33
CA LYS A 256 -10.41 35.12 3.48
C LYS A 256 -11.04 34.73 2.17
N ASP A 257 -11.54 33.52 2.08
CA ASP A 257 -12.55 33.16 1.08
C ASP A 257 -13.82 33.97 1.41
N LYS A 258 -14.27 34.77 0.46
CA LYS A 258 -15.35 35.75 0.64
C LYS A 258 -16.75 35.15 0.77
N ASP A 259 -16.89 33.82 0.82
CA ASP A 259 -18.18 33.13 0.79
C ASP A 259 -18.34 32.03 1.88
N ALA A 260 -17.71 32.15 3.03
CA ALA A 260 -18.00 31.26 4.16
C ALA A 260 -18.88 31.99 5.18
N ALA A 261 -20.12 31.52 5.33
CA ALA A 261 -21.08 31.99 6.35
C ALA A 261 -20.51 31.75 7.76
N GLU A 262 -20.70 32.74 8.64
CA GLU A 262 -20.29 32.74 10.05
C GLU A 262 -20.91 31.56 10.82
N GLU A 263 -20.14 30.53 11.15
CA GLU A 263 -20.46 29.61 12.24
C GLU A 263 -19.88 30.14 13.56
N LYS A 264 -20.78 30.36 14.50
CA LYS A 264 -20.45 30.79 15.88
C LYS A 264 -19.72 29.67 16.64
N PRO A 265 -18.68 29.98 17.43
CA PRO A 265 -17.95 28.95 18.18
C PRO A 265 -18.80 28.40 19.34
N LYS A 266 -18.94 27.09 19.44
CA LYS A 266 -19.49 26.40 20.61
C LYS A 266 -18.43 26.45 21.74
N THR A 267 -18.82 27.03 22.84
CA THR A 267 -18.07 27.07 24.09
C THR A 267 -18.01 25.73 24.79
N GLY A 268 -16.83 25.29 25.22
CA GLY A 268 -16.70 24.31 26.29
C GLY A 268 -15.57 23.31 26.18
N ALA A 269 -14.33 23.71 26.44
CA ALA A 269 -13.32 22.89 27.15
C ALA A 269 -12.19 23.79 27.66
N LYS A 270 -11.99 23.78 28.94
CA LYS A 270 -10.85 24.45 29.61
C LYS A 270 -9.60 23.59 29.43
N GLY A 271 -8.49 24.24 29.06
CA GLY A 271 -7.12 23.77 29.31
C GLY A 271 -6.37 23.43 28.06
N ASP A 272 -5.66 24.41 27.48
CA ASP A 272 -4.21 24.38 27.33
C ASP A 272 -3.81 25.65 26.56
N ALA A 273 -2.62 26.16 26.85
CA ALA A 273 -2.12 27.43 26.34
C ALA A 273 -2.28 27.51 24.82
N ALA A 274 -2.88 28.58 24.32
CA ALA A 274 -3.02 28.88 22.90
C ALA A 274 -1.63 28.83 22.26
N GLU A 275 -1.30 27.73 21.55
CA GLU A 275 -0.13 27.65 20.67
C GLU A 275 -0.27 28.79 19.65
N LYS A 276 0.62 29.78 19.76
CA LYS A 276 0.78 30.78 18.72
C LYS A 276 1.11 30.02 17.42
N LYS A 277 0.22 30.05 16.44
CA LYS A 277 0.51 29.51 15.11
C LYS A 277 1.72 30.25 14.56
N GLU A 278 2.86 29.59 14.60
CA GLU A 278 4.11 30.08 14.03
C GLU A 278 4.06 29.93 12.52
N GLY A 279 4.66 30.89 11.80
CA GLY A 279 4.78 30.83 10.35
C GLY A 279 5.77 29.74 9.94
N LYS A 280 5.87 29.53 8.64
CA LYS A 280 6.72 28.50 8.04
C LYS A 280 7.87 29.15 7.29
N VAL A 281 9.00 28.47 7.25
CA VAL A 281 10.10 28.80 6.32
C VAL A 281 9.95 27.98 5.03
N LYS A 282 10.36 28.53 3.92
CA LYS A 282 10.38 27.83 2.65
C LYS A 282 11.72 27.14 2.46
N ILE A 283 11.68 25.84 2.13
CA ILE A 283 12.85 25.02 1.87
C ILE A 283 12.81 24.59 0.41
N THR A 284 13.87 24.92 -0.33
CA THR A 284 14.02 24.59 -1.74
C THR A 284 15.27 23.76 -1.94
N VAL A 285 15.13 22.61 -2.57
CA VAL A 285 16.25 21.74 -2.96
C VAL A 285 16.50 21.91 -4.44
N LEU A 286 17.75 22.18 -4.79
CA LEU A 286 18.22 22.39 -6.17
C LEU A 286 19.21 21.30 -6.53
N ASP A 287 19.19 20.86 -7.80
CA ASP A 287 20.20 19.97 -8.34
C ASP A 287 21.51 20.74 -8.69
N LYS A 288 22.48 20.04 -9.26
CA LYS A 288 23.76 20.60 -9.68
C LYS A 288 23.65 21.72 -10.74
N ASP A 289 22.55 21.72 -11.50
CA ASP A 289 22.28 22.68 -12.58
C ASP A 289 21.40 23.86 -12.10
N GLY A 290 21.05 23.88 -10.82
CA GLY A 290 20.23 24.93 -10.21
C GLY A 290 18.73 24.76 -10.44
N LYS A 291 18.30 23.62 -10.96
CA LYS A 291 16.88 23.30 -11.15
C LYS A 291 16.24 22.90 -9.82
N VAL A 292 15.04 23.41 -9.56
CA VAL A 292 14.26 23.05 -8.38
C VAL A 292 13.80 21.60 -8.46
N ILE A 293 14.22 20.80 -7.48
CA ILE A 293 13.86 19.37 -7.33
C ILE A 293 12.71 19.23 -6.33
N ARG A 294 12.82 19.90 -5.19
CA ARG A 294 11.83 19.82 -4.10
C ARG A 294 11.56 21.19 -3.52
N GLU A 295 10.31 21.47 -3.24
CA GLU A 295 9.88 22.57 -2.39
C GLU A 295 9.04 22.01 -1.24
N THR A 296 9.33 22.46 -0.03
CA THR A 296 8.62 22.05 1.17
C THR A 296 8.65 23.16 2.21
N ASP A 297 7.80 23.09 3.19
CA ASP A 297 7.79 23.99 4.32
C ASP A 297 8.52 23.37 5.51
N GLY A 298 9.15 24.23 6.31
CA GLY A 298 9.75 23.85 7.58
C GLY A 298 9.25 24.73 8.72
N PRO A 299 9.50 24.37 10.00
CA PRO A 299 9.16 25.17 11.16
C PRO A 299 9.80 26.55 11.09
N GLY A 300 9.06 27.60 11.46
CA GLY A 300 9.53 28.99 11.50
C GLY A 300 9.65 29.57 12.90
N ALA A 301 9.79 28.74 13.95
CA ALA A 301 9.97 29.17 15.33
C ALA A 301 11.27 29.96 15.54
N ALA A 302 11.29 30.87 16.50
CA ALA A 302 12.53 31.50 16.92
C ALA A 302 13.46 30.47 17.56
N GLY A 303 14.75 30.49 17.21
CA GLY A 303 15.75 29.53 17.69
C GLY A 303 16.16 28.49 16.64
N VAL A 304 16.62 27.32 17.12
CA VAL A 304 17.06 26.22 16.27
C VAL A 304 15.85 25.38 15.84
N ASN A 305 15.65 25.29 14.56
CA ASN A 305 14.62 24.46 13.93
C ASN A 305 15.26 23.25 13.25
N ARG A 306 14.52 22.15 13.20
CA ARG A 306 14.94 20.91 12.54
C ARG A 306 13.81 20.33 11.72
N THR A 307 14.12 19.91 10.52
CA THR A 307 13.24 19.16 9.61
C THR A 307 14.07 18.16 8.81
N ASN A 308 13.46 17.45 7.88
CA ASN A 308 14.19 16.54 7.00
C ASN A 308 13.74 16.68 5.55
N TRP A 309 14.65 16.40 4.64
CA TRP A 309 14.36 16.14 3.23
C TRP A 309 14.47 14.64 2.99
N ASP A 310 13.39 14.02 2.55
CA ASP A 310 13.23 12.58 2.31
C ASP A 310 14.00 12.05 1.07
N LEU A 311 14.93 12.84 0.51
CA LEU A 311 15.70 12.57 -0.71
C LEU A 311 14.84 12.34 -1.96
N ARG A 312 13.61 12.86 -1.95
CA ARG A 312 12.68 12.76 -3.07
C ARG A 312 12.48 14.10 -3.76
N SER A 313 12.15 14.03 -5.04
CA SER A 313 11.65 15.18 -5.79
C SER A 313 10.22 15.55 -5.38
N ASN A 314 9.67 16.61 -5.93
CA ASN A 314 8.26 16.96 -5.75
C ASN A 314 7.37 15.79 -6.18
N ALA A 315 6.25 15.61 -5.49
CA ALA A 315 5.25 14.66 -5.94
C ALA A 315 4.71 15.07 -7.33
N PRO A 316 4.41 14.10 -8.21
CA PRO A 316 3.85 14.41 -9.53
C PRO A 316 2.39 14.85 -9.45
N ALA A 317 1.70 14.50 -8.38
CA ALA A 317 0.29 14.76 -8.14
C ALA A 317 0.05 15.21 -6.70
N GLU A 318 -1.09 15.86 -6.45
CA GLU A 318 -1.59 16.09 -5.09
C GLU A 318 -2.39 14.88 -4.62
N PRO A 319 -2.39 14.60 -3.31
CA PRO A 319 -3.23 13.52 -2.77
C PRO A 319 -4.71 13.78 -3.07
N THR A 320 -5.44 12.74 -3.42
CA THR A 320 -6.91 12.83 -3.52
C THR A 320 -7.54 12.95 -2.11
N PRO A 321 -8.80 13.41 -2.00
CA PRO A 321 -9.48 13.47 -0.71
C PRO A 321 -9.48 12.12 0.03
N GLU A 322 -9.68 11.01 -0.67
CA GLU A 322 -9.65 9.67 -0.11
C GLU A 322 -8.25 9.29 0.38
N GLN A 323 -7.20 9.68 -0.35
CA GLN A 323 -5.83 9.48 0.09
C GLN A 323 -5.50 10.33 1.32
N LEU A 324 -6.02 11.57 1.39
CA LEU A 324 -5.86 12.41 2.58
C LEU A 324 -6.54 11.82 3.81
N GLU A 325 -7.75 11.25 3.66
CA GLU A 325 -8.44 10.53 4.74
C GLU A 325 -7.66 9.29 5.17
N ALA A 326 -7.15 8.48 4.23
CA ALA A 326 -6.33 7.32 4.53
C ALA A 326 -5.03 7.69 5.25
N ILE A 327 -4.36 8.77 4.82
CA ILE A 327 -3.15 9.30 5.48
C ILE A 327 -3.48 9.78 6.90
N ALA A 328 -4.59 10.51 7.09
CA ALA A 328 -5.03 10.98 8.39
C ALA A 328 -5.39 9.82 9.35
N ALA A 329 -5.90 8.73 8.81
CA ALA A 329 -6.19 7.49 9.54
C ALA A 329 -4.95 6.61 9.79
N GLY A 330 -3.77 7.00 9.27
CA GLY A 330 -2.52 6.24 9.40
C GLY A 330 -2.37 5.09 8.40
N TYR A 331 -3.22 5.02 7.38
CA TYR A 331 -3.18 4.00 6.34
C TYR A 331 -2.72 4.62 5.01
N GLY A 332 -1.61 4.10 4.48
CA GLY A 332 -1.13 4.48 3.15
C GLY A 332 -0.34 5.77 3.10
N PHE A 333 0.08 6.11 1.89
CA PHE A 333 0.89 7.29 1.59
C PHE A 333 0.29 8.00 0.37
N GLY A 334 0.39 9.33 0.35
CA GLY A 334 0.04 10.11 -0.84
C GLY A 334 1.05 9.90 -1.98
N PRO A 335 0.78 10.48 -3.16
CA PRO A 335 1.71 10.47 -4.28
C PRO A 335 3.08 11.00 -3.85
N ARG A 336 4.15 10.30 -4.23
CA ARG A 336 5.52 10.68 -3.91
C ARG A 336 6.30 10.94 -5.19
N GLY A 337 7.22 11.89 -5.11
CA GLY A 337 8.22 12.04 -6.17
C GLY A 337 9.26 10.92 -6.09
N PRO A 338 9.92 10.59 -7.21
CA PRO A 338 10.99 9.61 -7.21
C PRO A 338 12.19 10.09 -6.37
N PHE A 339 12.95 9.11 -5.89
CA PHE A 339 14.24 9.39 -5.24
C PHE A 339 15.19 10.10 -6.19
N VAL A 340 15.97 10.99 -5.62
CA VAL A 340 17.03 11.67 -6.37
C VAL A 340 18.24 10.75 -6.54
N GLU A 341 18.98 10.94 -7.62
CA GLU A 341 20.23 10.21 -7.85
C GLU A 341 21.34 10.68 -6.90
N PRO A 342 22.32 9.84 -6.58
CA PRO A 342 23.52 10.26 -5.87
C PRO A 342 24.19 11.46 -6.53
N GLY A 343 24.57 12.45 -5.72
CA GLY A 343 25.13 13.69 -6.25
C GLY A 343 25.12 14.84 -5.27
N VAL A 344 25.48 16.02 -5.75
CA VAL A 344 25.53 17.26 -4.96
C VAL A 344 24.26 18.06 -5.19
N TYR A 345 23.57 18.39 -4.09
CA TYR A 345 22.36 19.21 -4.08
C TYR A 345 22.58 20.48 -3.27
N THR A 346 21.88 21.55 -3.62
CA THR A 346 21.90 22.79 -2.85
C THR A 346 20.56 22.96 -2.16
N ILE A 347 20.57 23.06 -0.83
CA ILE A 347 19.38 23.34 -0.04
C ILE A 347 19.37 24.81 0.31
N LYS A 348 18.27 25.49 0.01
CA LYS A 348 17.99 26.87 0.35
C LYS A 348 16.88 26.91 1.39
N VAL A 349 17.08 27.68 2.43
CA VAL A 349 16.08 27.95 3.49
C VAL A 349 15.78 29.44 3.47
N LYS A 350 14.51 29.80 3.23
CA LYS A 350 14.06 31.19 3.14
C LYS A 350 13.06 31.47 4.27
N ALA A 351 13.42 32.45 5.12
CA ALA A 351 12.60 32.95 6.24
C ALA A 351 12.32 34.45 6.00
N GLY A 352 11.12 34.79 5.55
CA GLY A 352 10.80 36.15 5.10
C GLY A 352 11.71 36.57 3.93
N ASP A 353 12.43 37.69 4.10
CA ASP A 353 13.35 38.21 3.06
C ASP A 353 14.77 37.63 3.17
N LYS A 354 15.06 36.81 4.17
CA LYS A 354 16.39 36.23 4.39
C LYS A 354 16.47 34.82 3.82
N GLU A 355 17.56 34.53 3.13
CA GLU A 355 17.86 33.22 2.56
C GLU A 355 19.25 32.76 2.99
N ALA A 356 19.33 31.47 3.33
CA ALA A 356 20.58 30.76 3.56
C ALA A 356 20.64 29.53 2.67
N SER A 357 21.83 29.15 2.20
CA SER A 357 22.01 27.98 1.36
C SER A 357 23.19 27.13 1.80
N GLN A 358 23.06 25.81 1.64
CA GLN A 358 24.12 24.85 1.91
C GLN A 358 24.07 23.69 0.92
N LYS A 359 25.26 23.16 0.58
CA LYS A 359 25.38 21.94 -0.23
C LYS A 359 25.19 20.71 0.64
N VAL A 360 24.50 19.71 0.09
CA VAL A 360 24.31 18.39 0.67
C VAL A 360 24.75 17.36 -0.37
N ILE A 361 25.50 16.36 0.05
CA ILE A 361 25.93 15.25 -0.78
C ILE A 361 25.00 14.08 -0.49
N VAL A 362 24.34 13.57 -1.52
CA VAL A 362 23.59 12.32 -1.47
C VAL A 362 24.52 11.22 -1.96
N GLU A 363 24.80 10.28 -1.11
CA GLU A 363 25.65 9.13 -1.40
C GLU A 363 24.80 7.88 -1.60
N GLU A 364 25.33 6.93 -2.35
CA GLU A 364 24.70 5.62 -2.52
C GLU A 364 24.95 4.75 -1.29
N ASP A 365 23.97 3.90 -0.97
CA ASP A 365 24.19 2.87 0.07
C ASP A 365 25.22 1.86 -0.44
N THR A 366 26.39 1.85 0.16
CA THR A 366 27.51 0.98 -0.24
C THR A 366 27.21 -0.51 -0.11
N ARG A 367 26.11 -0.88 0.57
CA ARG A 367 25.65 -2.27 0.68
C ARG A 367 24.86 -2.71 -0.55
N ILE A 368 24.40 -1.77 -1.37
CA ILE A 368 23.61 -2.03 -2.56
C ILE A 368 24.51 -1.83 -3.77
N VAL A 369 24.75 -2.93 -4.50
CA VAL A 369 25.55 -2.89 -5.72
C VAL A 369 24.62 -2.83 -6.92
N ILE A 370 24.55 -1.66 -7.57
CA ILE A 370 23.85 -1.46 -8.84
C ILE A 370 24.82 -0.97 -9.90
N SER A 371 24.78 -1.55 -11.10
CA SER A 371 25.61 -1.09 -12.20
C SER A 371 25.16 0.29 -12.69
N ALA A 372 26.09 1.09 -13.24
CA ALA A 372 25.74 2.37 -13.86
C ALA A 372 24.74 2.21 -15.01
N ALA A 373 24.81 1.12 -15.76
CA ALA A 373 23.89 0.80 -16.84
C ALA A 373 22.47 0.54 -16.32
N ASP A 374 22.33 -0.25 -15.26
CA ASP A 374 21.02 -0.57 -14.67
C ASP A 374 20.39 0.68 -14.06
N ARG A 375 21.18 1.51 -13.39
CA ARG A 375 20.73 2.80 -12.87
C ARG A 375 20.22 3.71 -13.99
N SER A 376 20.97 3.84 -15.08
CA SER A 376 20.57 4.63 -16.24
C SER A 376 19.28 4.10 -16.84
N ALA A 377 19.17 2.79 -17.04
CA ALA A 377 17.98 2.17 -17.59
C ALA A 377 16.73 2.40 -16.69
N ARG A 378 16.89 2.30 -15.36
CA ARG A 378 15.82 2.63 -14.42
C ARG A 378 15.43 4.11 -14.50
N ARG A 379 16.41 4.99 -14.52
CA ARG A 379 16.19 6.44 -14.60
C ARG A 379 15.44 6.85 -15.87
N GLU A 380 15.76 6.24 -17.00
CA GLU A 380 15.07 6.50 -18.28
C GLU A 380 13.56 6.20 -18.21
N LEU A 381 13.17 5.13 -17.52
CA LEU A 381 11.74 4.80 -17.33
C LEU A 381 11.07 5.80 -16.37
N ILE A 382 11.73 6.13 -15.26
CA ILE A 382 11.24 7.11 -14.28
C ILE A 382 11.06 8.48 -14.94
N ASP A 383 12.00 8.92 -15.78
CA ASP A 383 11.94 10.20 -16.49
C ASP A 383 10.82 10.28 -17.52
N GLN A 384 10.33 9.15 -18.02
CA GLN A 384 9.13 9.06 -18.86
C GLN A 384 7.85 9.04 -18.01
N LEU A 385 7.83 8.29 -16.92
CA LEU A 385 6.66 8.12 -16.06
C LEU A 385 6.32 9.37 -15.24
N TYR A 386 7.32 10.08 -14.75
CA TYR A 386 7.11 11.25 -13.89
C TYR A 386 6.32 12.37 -14.57
N PRO A 387 6.66 12.84 -15.80
CA PRO A 387 5.82 13.78 -16.51
C PRO A 387 4.44 13.20 -16.90
N MET A 388 4.38 11.89 -17.18
CA MET A 388 3.12 11.21 -17.47
C MET A 388 2.19 11.22 -16.25
N ALA A 389 2.70 10.98 -15.04
CA ALA A 389 1.93 11.08 -13.80
C ALA A 389 1.41 12.51 -13.56
N LYS A 390 2.19 13.54 -13.86
CA LYS A 390 1.74 14.95 -13.83
C LYS A 390 0.62 15.21 -14.82
N THR A 391 0.75 14.69 -16.03
CA THR A 391 -0.25 14.88 -17.09
C THR A 391 -1.57 14.20 -16.70
N THR A 392 -1.52 12.95 -16.25
CA THR A 392 -2.73 12.22 -15.86
C THR A 392 -3.43 12.84 -14.65
N ASP A 393 -2.72 13.41 -13.67
CA ASP A 393 -3.33 14.14 -12.56
C ASP A 393 -4.02 15.44 -13.03
N LYS A 394 -3.35 16.20 -13.92
CA LYS A 394 -3.94 17.40 -14.52
C LYS A 394 -5.21 17.05 -15.29
N ASP A 395 -5.17 16.02 -16.12
CA ASP A 395 -6.29 15.59 -16.95
C ASP A 395 -7.44 15.08 -16.08
N ARG A 396 -7.14 14.33 -15.02
CA ARG A 396 -8.11 13.90 -14.01
C ARG A 396 -8.84 15.11 -13.40
N LYS A 397 -8.10 16.11 -12.90
CA LYS A 397 -8.67 17.32 -12.30
C LYS A 397 -9.54 18.09 -13.32
N THR A 398 -9.08 18.18 -14.56
CA THR A 398 -9.80 18.88 -15.62
C THR A 398 -11.12 18.19 -15.94
N ILE A 399 -11.10 16.87 -16.18
CA ILE A 399 -12.32 16.15 -16.56
C ILE A 399 -13.31 16.04 -15.40
N GLU A 400 -12.84 15.88 -14.17
CA GLU A 400 -13.65 15.87 -12.94
C GLU A 400 -14.34 17.22 -12.72
N GLY A 401 -13.62 18.32 -12.92
CA GLY A 401 -14.18 19.67 -12.83
C GLY A 401 -15.27 19.92 -13.87
N ILE A 402 -15.05 19.49 -15.11
CA ILE A 402 -16.06 19.59 -16.19
C ILE A 402 -17.26 18.71 -15.89
N GLN A 403 -17.04 17.46 -15.48
CA GLN A 403 -18.11 16.52 -15.14
C GLN A 403 -19.01 17.06 -14.04
N THR A 404 -18.40 17.57 -12.97
CA THR A 404 -19.12 18.13 -11.82
C THR A 404 -19.92 19.36 -12.21
N ALA A 405 -19.32 20.28 -12.96
CA ALA A 405 -19.99 21.51 -13.39
C ALA A 405 -21.16 21.23 -14.34
N LEU A 406 -21.01 20.32 -15.30
CA LEU A 406 -22.05 19.86 -16.19
C LEU A 406 -23.22 19.20 -15.44
N LYS A 407 -22.94 18.29 -14.53
CA LYS A 407 -23.96 17.63 -13.69
C LYS A 407 -24.71 18.65 -12.86
N ALA A 408 -24.03 19.60 -12.22
CA ALA A 408 -24.62 20.62 -11.40
C ALA A 408 -25.54 21.56 -12.22
N ALA A 409 -25.08 22.01 -13.40
CA ALA A 409 -25.89 22.84 -14.28
C ALA A 409 -27.19 22.12 -14.74
N ARG A 410 -27.08 20.86 -15.17
CA ARG A 410 -28.21 20.04 -15.60
C ARG A 410 -29.20 19.75 -14.46
N GLU A 411 -28.72 19.50 -13.26
CA GLU A 411 -29.59 19.35 -12.08
C GLU A 411 -30.33 20.65 -11.74
N GLN A 412 -29.64 21.78 -11.83
CA GLN A 412 -30.24 23.08 -11.60
C GLN A 412 -31.34 23.37 -12.66
N TRP A 413 -31.08 23.10 -13.93
CA TRP A 413 -32.08 23.25 -14.99
C TRP A 413 -33.33 22.39 -14.75
N LYS A 414 -33.16 21.15 -14.28
CA LYS A 414 -34.29 20.28 -13.89
C LYS A 414 -35.07 20.84 -12.71
N LYS A 415 -34.39 21.37 -11.69
CA LYS A 415 -35.04 21.98 -10.51
C LYS A 415 -35.79 23.27 -10.85
N ASP A 416 -35.36 24.01 -11.87
CA ASP A 416 -35.94 25.28 -12.28
C ASP A 416 -37.00 25.11 -13.36
N ALA A 417 -37.08 23.95 -13.98
CA ALA A 417 -38.11 23.66 -14.99
C ALA A 417 -39.53 23.78 -14.39
N GLY A 418 -40.31 24.69 -14.95
CA GLY A 418 -41.70 24.94 -14.52
C GLY A 418 -41.88 25.92 -13.36
N LYS A 419 -40.81 26.50 -12.81
CA LYS A 419 -40.96 27.56 -11.79
C LYS A 419 -41.27 28.92 -12.45
N PRO A 420 -42.12 29.76 -11.83
CA PRO A 420 -42.33 31.11 -12.31
C PRO A 420 -41.04 31.93 -12.24
N ASN A 421 -40.79 32.76 -13.26
CA ASN A 421 -39.62 33.63 -13.40
C ASN A 421 -38.26 32.93 -13.65
N THR A 422 -38.26 31.67 -14.12
CA THR A 422 -37.02 31.00 -14.54
C THR A 422 -36.89 31.01 -16.07
N THR A 423 -35.69 31.21 -16.58
CA THR A 423 -35.41 31.16 -18.02
C THR A 423 -35.57 29.70 -18.50
N LYS A 424 -36.47 29.46 -19.44
CA LYS A 424 -36.62 28.14 -20.06
C LYS A 424 -35.36 27.82 -20.88
N ILE A 425 -34.70 26.73 -20.56
CA ILE A 425 -33.54 26.26 -21.32
C ILE A 425 -34.01 25.67 -22.65
N PRO A 426 -33.50 26.10 -23.81
CA PRO A 426 -33.82 25.52 -25.11
C PRO A 426 -33.51 24.03 -25.20
N ASP A 427 -34.38 23.26 -25.84
CA ASP A 427 -34.24 21.79 -25.93
C ASP A 427 -32.95 21.33 -26.65
N ASP A 428 -32.46 22.12 -27.59
CA ASP A 428 -31.23 21.87 -28.32
C ASP A 428 -29.98 22.04 -27.42
N ILE A 429 -30.00 22.98 -26.47
CA ILE A 429 -28.95 23.15 -25.45
C ILE A 429 -28.97 21.98 -24.46
N VAL A 430 -30.14 21.57 -24.00
CA VAL A 430 -30.30 20.40 -23.11
C VAL A 430 -29.75 19.15 -23.79
N LYS A 431 -30.10 18.89 -25.06
CA LYS A 431 -29.57 17.76 -25.82
C LYS A 431 -28.08 17.84 -26.01
N ALA A 432 -27.54 19.01 -26.35
CA ALA A 432 -26.09 19.18 -26.52
C ALA A 432 -25.33 18.95 -25.18
N ALA A 433 -25.91 19.41 -24.07
CA ALA A 433 -25.33 19.15 -22.74
C ALA A 433 -25.41 17.67 -22.34
N ASP A 434 -26.48 16.96 -22.70
CA ASP A 434 -26.63 15.53 -22.47
C ASP A 434 -25.64 14.71 -23.30
N GLU A 435 -25.41 15.09 -24.54
CA GLU A 435 -24.40 14.44 -25.40
C GLU A 435 -22.97 14.68 -24.89
N LEU A 436 -22.68 15.92 -24.49
CA LEU A 436 -21.40 16.25 -23.91
C LEU A 436 -21.17 15.50 -22.57
N GLN A 437 -22.20 15.42 -21.72
CA GLN A 437 -22.11 14.68 -20.45
C GLN A 437 -21.74 13.20 -20.67
N LYS A 438 -22.36 12.53 -21.65
CA LYS A 438 -22.04 11.14 -21.99
C LYS A 438 -20.59 10.97 -22.40
N LYS A 439 -20.04 11.90 -23.18
CA LYS A 439 -18.64 11.88 -23.59
C LYS A 439 -17.70 12.13 -22.40
N VAL A 440 -18.05 13.11 -21.56
CA VAL A 440 -17.32 13.44 -20.35
C VAL A 440 -17.28 12.25 -19.41
N ASP A 441 -18.42 11.58 -19.18
CA ASP A 441 -18.50 10.40 -18.31
C ASP A 441 -17.63 9.26 -18.83
N ALA A 442 -17.69 8.97 -20.15
CA ALA A 442 -16.87 7.94 -20.78
C ALA A 442 -15.35 8.22 -20.68
N VAL A 443 -14.95 9.49 -20.74
CA VAL A 443 -13.54 9.87 -20.57
C VAL A 443 -13.16 9.85 -19.08
N ALA A 444 -14.05 10.30 -18.20
CA ALA A 444 -13.83 10.33 -16.76
C ALA A 444 -13.57 8.93 -16.18
N GLU A 445 -14.23 7.88 -16.69
CA GLU A 445 -13.98 6.48 -16.29
C GLU A 445 -12.51 6.03 -16.46
N LYS A 446 -11.77 6.64 -17.39
CA LYS A 446 -10.34 6.36 -17.58
C LYS A 446 -9.46 6.95 -16.47
N PHE A 447 -9.94 7.96 -15.75
CA PHE A 447 -9.18 8.72 -14.75
C PHE A 447 -9.70 8.57 -13.32
N ILE A 448 -10.95 8.19 -13.13
CA ILE A 448 -11.65 8.20 -11.85
C ILE A 448 -12.43 6.89 -11.73
N ARG A 449 -12.28 6.22 -10.60
CA ARG A 449 -13.16 5.09 -10.24
C ARG A 449 -14.26 5.62 -9.31
N GLU A 450 -15.51 5.49 -9.72
CA GLU A 450 -16.60 5.65 -8.77
C GLU A 450 -16.54 4.47 -7.77
N ARG A 451 -16.39 4.77 -6.48
CA ARG A 451 -16.56 3.77 -5.43
C ARG A 451 -18.03 3.37 -5.41
N GLU A 452 -18.35 2.21 -5.91
CA GLU A 452 -19.56 1.51 -5.47
C GLU A 452 -19.38 1.22 -3.98
N GLY A 453 -20.32 1.69 -3.16
CA GLY A 453 -20.17 1.72 -1.71
C GLY A 453 -19.82 0.35 -1.13
N LEU A 454 -18.93 0.34 -0.16
CA LEU A 454 -18.50 -0.80 0.68
C LEU A 454 -19.65 -1.40 1.51
N GLY A 455 -20.87 -1.48 1.02
CA GLY A 455 -21.99 -1.85 1.87
C GLY A 455 -23.04 -2.79 1.30
N ASN A 456 -23.05 -3.05 0.01
CA ASN A 456 -24.03 -3.97 -0.55
C ASN A 456 -23.34 -4.92 -1.54
N ALA A 457 -23.67 -6.21 -1.42
CA ALA A 457 -23.33 -7.23 -2.39
C ALA A 457 -23.88 -6.80 -3.77
N GLY A 458 -23.07 -6.04 -4.50
CA GLY A 458 -23.28 -5.74 -5.91
C GLY A 458 -23.19 -7.03 -6.73
N PRO A 459 -23.58 -6.99 -8.00
CA PRO A 459 -23.40 -8.09 -8.93
C PRO A 459 -21.95 -8.55 -8.93
N PRO A 460 -21.62 -9.75 -9.43
CA PRO A 460 -20.28 -10.32 -9.37
C PRO A 460 -19.26 -9.27 -9.84
N PHE A 461 -18.20 -9.12 -9.06
CA PHE A 461 -17.12 -8.14 -9.26
C PHE A 461 -16.66 -8.21 -10.73
N GLU A 462 -17.00 -7.20 -11.51
CA GLU A 462 -16.49 -7.06 -12.85
C GLU A 462 -15.13 -6.38 -12.75
N TRP A 463 -14.08 -7.13 -13.04
CA TRP A 463 -12.72 -6.59 -13.01
C TRP A 463 -12.60 -5.46 -14.05
N LYS A 464 -12.43 -4.25 -13.57
CA LYS A 464 -12.08 -3.08 -14.39
C LYS A 464 -10.64 -2.70 -14.12
N PRO A 465 -9.84 -2.39 -15.14
CA PRO A 465 -8.48 -1.89 -14.96
C PRO A 465 -8.47 -0.68 -14.02
N ASP A 466 -7.40 -0.51 -13.26
CA ASP A 466 -7.23 0.70 -12.46
C ASP A 466 -7.23 1.96 -13.33
N PRO A 467 -7.70 3.11 -12.81
CA PRO A 467 -7.61 4.39 -13.50
C PRO A 467 -6.17 4.68 -13.94
N LEU A 468 -6.02 5.33 -15.11
CA LEU A 468 -4.69 5.64 -15.67
C LEU A 468 -3.74 6.35 -14.68
N PRO A 469 -4.18 7.33 -13.87
CA PRO A 469 -3.30 7.93 -12.86
C PRO A 469 -2.73 6.89 -11.87
N ASN A 470 -3.55 5.92 -11.45
CA ASN A 470 -3.12 4.87 -10.53
C ASN A 470 -2.15 3.91 -11.20
N GLN A 471 -2.43 3.47 -12.44
CA GLN A 471 -1.52 2.58 -13.17
C GLN A 471 -0.14 3.21 -13.40
N VAL A 472 -0.11 4.51 -13.74
CA VAL A 472 1.14 5.25 -13.95
C VAL A 472 1.89 5.42 -12.62
N GLN A 473 1.18 5.77 -11.54
CA GLN A 473 1.80 5.94 -10.22
C GLN A 473 2.31 4.61 -9.66
N ASN A 474 1.57 3.53 -9.78
CA ASN A 474 1.98 2.20 -9.33
C ASN A 474 3.28 1.76 -10.04
N LEU A 475 3.36 1.93 -11.36
CA LEU A 475 4.59 1.59 -12.10
C LEU A 475 5.76 2.49 -11.72
N LEU A 476 5.51 3.78 -11.44
CA LEU A 476 6.53 4.71 -10.94
C LEU A 476 7.04 4.29 -9.57
N ASP A 477 6.13 3.93 -8.65
CA ASP A 477 6.47 3.49 -7.30
C ASP A 477 7.22 2.15 -7.30
N ASP A 478 6.83 1.22 -8.17
CA ASP A 478 7.53 -0.04 -8.37
C ASP A 478 8.99 0.16 -8.82
N LEU A 479 9.20 1.03 -9.82
CA LEU A 479 10.54 1.34 -10.31
C LEU A 479 11.38 2.11 -9.29
N ASP A 480 10.74 2.99 -8.52
CA ASP A 480 11.43 3.80 -7.51
C ASP A 480 11.76 3.00 -6.24
N GLY A 481 10.94 2.00 -5.90
CA GLY A 481 11.07 1.18 -4.71
C GLY A 481 12.23 0.17 -4.73
N PHE A 482 12.77 -0.16 -5.91
CA PHE A 482 13.82 -1.16 -6.08
C PHE A 482 15.03 -0.63 -6.82
N THR A 483 16.22 -1.07 -6.40
CA THR A 483 17.51 -0.71 -7.03
C THR A 483 17.97 -1.75 -8.05
N ALA A 484 17.04 -2.47 -8.68
CA ALA A 484 17.34 -3.49 -9.69
C ALA A 484 17.16 -2.96 -11.12
N THR A 485 17.67 -3.72 -12.09
CA THR A 485 17.39 -3.51 -13.51
C THR A 485 15.88 -3.59 -13.77
N PRO A 486 15.29 -2.66 -14.53
CA PRO A 486 13.88 -2.75 -14.89
C PRO A 486 13.56 -4.07 -15.61
N SER A 487 12.55 -4.77 -15.11
CA SER A 487 12.10 -6.03 -15.69
C SER A 487 11.49 -5.85 -17.09
N ALA A 488 11.39 -6.92 -17.86
CA ALA A 488 10.71 -6.91 -19.16
C ALA A 488 9.25 -6.45 -18.98
N HIS A 489 8.56 -6.95 -17.95
CA HIS A 489 7.17 -6.59 -17.66
C HIS A 489 7.00 -5.08 -17.37
N GLN A 490 7.89 -4.45 -16.61
CA GLN A 490 7.82 -3.01 -16.35
C GLN A 490 8.02 -2.19 -17.64
N LYS A 491 8.89 -2.63 -18.54
CA LYS A 491 9.11 -1.98 -19.85
C LYS A 491 7.90 -2.15 -20.76
N GLU A 492 7.32 -3.35 -20.82
CA GLU A 492 6.10 -3.65 -21.57
C GLU A 492 4.94 -2.82 -21.04
N LYS A 493 4.76 -2.75 -19.71
CA LYS A 493 3.70 -1.95 -19.09
C LYS A 493 3.83 -0.46 -19.41
N LEU A 494 5.04 0.09 -19.40
CA LEU A 494 5.26 1.47 -19.84
C LEU A 494 4.87 1.66 -21.31
N ALA A 495 5.28 0.74 -22.19
CA ALA A 495 4.95 0.80 -23.61
C ALA A 495 3.43 0.72 -23.87
N GLU A 496 2.67 -0.02 -23.05
CA GLU A 496 1.21 -0.06 -23.07
C GLU A 496 0.58 1.26 -22.59
N LEU A 497 1.12 1.85 -21.51
CA LEU A 497 0.57 3.05 -20.90
C LEU A 497 0.73 4.30 -21.77
N ILE A 498 1.83 4.43 -22.50
CA ILE A 498 2.11 5.60 -23.34
C ILE A 498 0.95 5.93 -24.31
N PRO A 499 0.50 5.00 -25.19
CA PRO A 499 -0.60 5.30 -26.10
C PRO A 499 -1.93 5.52 -25.38
N LEU A 500 -2.21 4.79 -24.29
CA LEU A 500 -3.45 4.94 -23.51
C LEU A 500 -3.55 6.33 -22.88
N VAL A 501 -2.47 6.82 -22.28
CA VAL A 501 -2.42 8.14 -21.66
C VAL A 501 -2.52 9.24 -22.75
N ASN A 502 -1.81 9.10 -23.86
CA ASN A 502 -1.86 10.08 -24.94
C ASN A 502 -3.25 10.20 -25.56
N ASP A 503 -3.92 9.07 -25.79
CA ASP A 503 -5.32 9.05 -26.28
C ASP A 503 -6.27 9.72 -25.30
N ALA A 504 -6.19 9.33 -24.02
CA ALA A 504 -7.05 9.89 -22.98
C ALA A 504 -6.81 11.41 -22.82
N SER A 505 -5.56 11.86 -22.78
CA SER A 505 -5.21 13.28 -22.70
C SER A 505 -5.73 14.07 -23.89
N THR A 506 -5.67 13.49 -25.10
CA THR A 506 -6.21 14.12 -26.32
C THR A 506 -7.72 14.29 -26.22
N GLN A 507 -8.42 13.29 -25.66
CA GLN A 507 -9.87 13.37 -25.45
C GLN A 507 -10.24 14.44 -24.41
N VAL A 508 -9.51 14.51 -23.27
CA VAL A 508 -9.71 15.57 -22.27
C VAL A 508 -9.51 16.94 -22.87
N LYS A 509 -8.42 17.13 -23.63
CA LYS A 509 -8.11 18.40 -24.28
C LYS A 509 -9.20 18.80 -25.26
N LYS A 510 -9.69 17.88 -26.08
CA LYS A 510 -10.78 18.15 -27.02
C LYS A 510 -12.06 18.58 -26.30
N ILE A 511 -12.43 17.91 -25.21
CA ILE A 511 -13.59 18.29 -24.40
C ILE A 511 -13.41 19.69 -23.80
N ALA A 512 -12.24 19.97 -23.21
CA ALA A 512 -11.98 21.21 -22.51
C ALA A 512 -11.81 22.42 -23.43
N GLU A 513 -11.15 22.26 -24.58
CA GLU A 513 -10.76 23.37 -25.48
C GLU A 513 -11.72 23.57 -26.66
N GLU A 514 -12.51 22.55 -27.03
CA GLU A 514 -13.40 22.60 -28.19
C GLU A 514 -14.89 22.41 -27.82
N GLU A 515 -15.22 21.26 -27.18
CA GLU A 515 -16.62 20.86 -27.02
C GLU A 515 -17.37 21.66 -25.94
N LEU A 516 -16.75 21.87 -24.76
CA LEU A 516 -17.33 22.69 -23.69
C LEU A 516 -17.45 24.18 -24.11
N PRO A 517 -16.43 24.80 -24.72
CA PRO A 517 -16.54 26.15 -25.26
C PRO A 517 -17.66 26.28 -26.34
N ALA A 518 -17.82 25.27 -27.19
CA ALA A 518 -18.91 25.27 -28.19
C ALA A 518 -20.31 25.24 -27.54
N LEU A 519 -20.50 24.44 -26.47
CA LEU A 519 -21.72 24.44 -25.68
C LEU A 519 -21.92 25.80 -24.99
N ASN A 520 -20.90 26.34 -24.36
CA ASN A 520 -20.95 27.63 -23.67
C ASN A 520 -21.29 28.78 -24.61
N LYS A 521 -20.80 28.74 -25.86
CA LYS A 521 -21.19 29.73 -26.88
C LYS A 521 -22.68 29.67 -27.16
N LYS A 522 -23.26 28.48 -27.39
CA LYS A 522 -24.73 28.32 -27.59
C LYS A 522 -25.50 28.83 -26.38
N MET A 523 -25.02 28.57 -25.18
CA MET A 523 -25.66 29.04 -23.93
C MET A 523 -25.62 30.58 -23.84
N ASN A 524 -24.50 31.20 -24.13
CA ASN A 524 -24.34 32.64 -24.12
C ASN A 524 -25.26 33.32 -25.19
N ASP A 525 -25.32 32.73 -26.40
CA ASP A 525 -26.20 33.22 -27.48
C ASP A 525 -27.68 33.16 -27.08
N ALA A 526 -28.06 32.23 -26.19
CA ALA A 526 -29.40 32.09 -25.61
C ALA A 526 -29.60 32.85 -24.30
N GLY A 527 -28.61 33.64 -23.83
CA GLY A 527 -28.72 34.38 -22.56
C GLY A 527 -28.66 33.51 -21.31
N ILE A 528 -28.09 32.29 -21.43
CA ILE A 528 -27.94 31.33 -20.31
C ILE A 528 -26.50 31.44 -19.78
N PRO A 529 -26.30 31.44 -18.44
CA PRO A 529 -24.97 31.45 -17.87
C PRO A 529 -24.17 30.24 -18.34
N HIS A 530 -22.93 30.48 -18.77
CA HIS A 530 -22.03 29.44 -19.22
C HIS A 530 -21.52 28.53 -18.08
N ILE A 531 -21.15 27.32 -18.43
CA ILE A 531 -20.62 26.33 -17.49
C ILE A 531 -19.12 26.60 -17.26
N VAL A 532 -18.75 26.87 -16.02
CA VAL A 532 -17.34 27.06 -15.61
C VAL A 532 -16.92 25.82 -14.83
N PRO A 533 -15.86 25.10 -15.27
CA PRO A 533 -15.32 24.00 -14.49
C PRO A 533 -14.87 24.51 -13.12
N ALA A 534 -15.40 23.96 -12.06
CA ALA A 534 -14.95 24.25 -10.72
C ALA A 534 -13.74 23.35 -10.37
N PRO A 535 -12.77 23.83 -9.56
CA PRO A 535 -11.79 22.93 -8.98
C PRO A 535 -12.49 21.83 -8.19
N PRO A 536 -11.96 20.59 -8.17
CA PRO A 536 -12.57 19.49 -7.42
C PRO A 536 -12.76 19.90 -5.98
N GLN A 537 -13.99 19.89 -5.50
CA GLN A 537 -14.31 20.15 -4.10
C GLN A 537 -14.02 18.89 -3.27
N PRO A 538 -13.47 18.99 -2.05
CA PRO A 538 -13.40 17.87 -1.16
C PRO A 538 -14.83 17.36 -0.93
N ARG A 539 -15.09 16.11 -1.26
CA ARG A 539 -16.36 15.46 -0.97
C ARG A 539 -16.52 15.46 0.56
N SER A 540 -17.52 16.20 1.05
CA SER A 540 -17.89 16.13 2.45
C SER A 540 -18.24 14.68 2.77
N GLY A 541 -17.48 14.04 3.69
CA GLY A 541 -17.83 12.74 4.22
C GLY A 541 -19.29 12.76 4.66
N ARG A 542 -20.07 11.77 4.25
CA ARG A 542 -21.42 11.57 4.76
C ARG A 542 -21.32 11.53 6.28
N GLY A 543 -21.83 12.56 6.92
CA GLY A 543 -22.05 12.58 8.35
C GLY A 543 -22.79 11.32 8.75
N GLY A 544 -22.25 10.58 9.72
CA GLY A 544 -23.00 9.54 10.38
C GLY A 544 -24.32 10.14 10.87
N GLU A 545 -25.42 9.55 10.47
CA GLU A 545 -26.69 9.76 11.13
C GLU A 545 -26.48 9.35 12.57
N GLU A 546 -26.50 10.32 13.48
CA GLU A 546 -26.69 10.08 14.90
C GLU A 546 -28.06 9.39 15.05
N GLU A 547 -28.06 8.09 15.28
CA GLU A 547 -29.19 7.45 15.91
C GLU A 547 -29.33 8.03 17.32
N SER A 548 -30.34 8.86 17.45
CA SER A 548 -30.88 9.24 18.76
C SER A 548 -31.68 8.04 19.32
N ASP A 549 -31.16 7.40 20.38
CA ASP A 549 -31.92 6.93 21.54
C ASP A 549 -31.03 6.81 22.77
#